data_be514a41524b8e6cc6bde5699d8fa395
#
_entry.id   be514a41524b8e6cc6bde5699d8fa395
#
_cell.length_a   1.000
_cell.length_b   1.000
_cell.length_c   1.000
_cell.angle_alpha   90.00
_cell.angle_beta   90.00
_cell.angle_gamma   90.00
#
_symmetry.space_group_name_H-M   'P 1'
#
loop_
_entity.id
_entity.type
_entity.pdbx_description
1 polymer ?
#
loop_
_entity_poly.entity_id
_entity_poly.type
_entity_poly.pdbx_seq_one_letter_code
_entity_poly.pdbx_strand_id
1 'polypeptide(L)'
;MSTTSEVRNGSTSAPARRRDPRLDVLKGVLIGGVVLGHFLETSGGQAPDGLYSGWSSEPQRAVLTALYIVHMPLFVLLAGVTASTRRRAHRIAQMVGLYLVLQVALLTLRGADVTPETLVHPVYGMWFLLAMAWWLAVLPVVRRLGRAALPVATLVSLVAVTAPVADTDVVAWARAACYLPFFVAGHLHGPALLRRTADVGSALVGPAVLVLGGVTSAVLVWGVDPRWYRGADTAGSMHDSPAVALAVRVVCFAAAVVCSLALLALVPRRQRVAEVLGRRSLAIYALHVPFVFAAQWWFEGRGIDAWPASAIAVLMTVASLALLAHPAFDTVLRRVGERMADVIVSTVRSSARASRTTALQGPADDADLRHHPHRQPSGPQQLIL
;
A
#
# COMPACT_ATOMS: atom_id res chain seq x y z
N MET A 1 -25.52 64.14 -17.32
CA MET A 1 -24.25 63.61 -16.86
C MET A 1 -24.58 62.36 -15.99
N SER A 2 -24.62 61.18 -16.61
CA SER A 2 -24.91 59.93 -15.92
C SER A 2 -23.59 59.19 -15.74
N THR A 3 -23.16 59.01 -14.48
CA THR A 3 -22.00 58.21 -14.13
C THR A 3 -22.44 56.77 -13.82
N THR A 4 -22.19 55.86 -14.76
CA THR A 4 -22.30 54.42 -14.58
C THR A 4 -21.11 53.93 -13.76
N SER A 5 -21.37 53.48 -12.52
CA SER A 5 -20.41 52.77 -11.68
C SER A 5 -20.30 51.30 -12.13
N GLU A 6 -19.16 50.96 -12.71
CA GLU A 6 -18.76 49.56 -12.96
C GLU A 6 -18.55 48.84 -11.63
N VAL A 7 -19.44 47.87 -11.33
CA VAL A 7 -19.24 46.89 -10.26
C VAL A 7 -18.22 45.87 -10.75
N ARG A 8 -16.97 46.02 -10.34
CA ARG A 8 -15.89 45.06 -10.52
C ARG A 8 -16.19 43.81 -9.68
N ASN A 9 -16.77 42.79 -10.29
CA ASN A 9 -16.86 41.44 -9.71
C ASN A 9 -15.44 40.85 -9.59
N GLY A 10 -14.79 41.11 -8.47
CA GLY A 10 -13.54 40.44 -8.08
C GLY A 10 -13.82 39.00 -7.64
N SER A 11 -13.79 38.05 -8.55
CA SER A 11 -13.73 36.64 -8.19
C SER A 11 -12.39 36.38 -7.49
N THR A 12 -12.36 36.44 -6.16
CA THR A 12 -11.23 35.99 -5.34
C THR A 12 -11.18 34.48 -5.46
N SER A 13 -10.43 33.95 -6.43
CA SER A 13 -10.04 32.55 -6.47
C SER A 13 -9.27 32.26 -5.18
N ALA A 14 -9.83 31.37 -4.35
CA ALA A 14 -9.17 30.91 -3.13
C ALA A 14 -7.74 30.47 -3.47
N PRO A 15 -6.71 30.92 -2.73
CA PRO A 15 -5.33 30.63 -3.04
C PRO A 15 -5.13 29.11 -3.04
N ALA A 16 -4.59 28.59 -4.14
CA ALA A 16 -4.25 27.17 -4.26
C ALA A 16 -3.43 26.77 -3.04
N ARG A 17 -3.93 25.82 -2.24
CA ARG A 17 -3.30 25.38 -1.01
C ARG A 17 -1.85 24.98 -1.31
N ARG A 18 -0.90 25.78 -0.90
CA ARG A 18 0.53 25.54 -1.13
C ARG A 18 0.91 24.17 -0.60
N ARG A 19 1.52 23.36 -1.46
CA ARG A 19 2.03 22.04 -1.10
C ARG A 19 3.10 22.20 -0.01
N ASP A 20 2.98 21.46 1.10
CA ASP A 20 3.95 21.50 2.18
C ASP A 20 5.24 20.76 1.76
N PRO A 21 6.40 21.45 1.64
CA PRO A 21 7.65 20.82 1.23
C PRO A 21 8.11 19.72 2.19
N ARG A 22 7.77 19.84 3.48
CA ARG A 22 8.12 18.83 4.50
C ARG A 22 7.53 17.46 4.19
N LEU A 23 6.33 17.39 3.62
CA LEU A 23 5.73 16.11 3.18
C LEU A 23 6.58 15.46 2.09
N ASP A 24 7.13 16.24 1.17
CA ASP A 24 7.99 15.72 0.12
C ASP A 24 9.34 15.26 0.68
N VAL A 25 9.93 16.02 1.63
CA VAL A 25 11.17 15.60 2.32
C VAL A 25 10.96 14.29 3.05
N LEU A 26 9.89 14.16 3.84
CA LEU A 26 9.57 12.93 4.56
C LEU A 26 9.40 11.74 3.62
N LYS A 27 8.62 11.90 2.54
CA LYS A 27 8.46 10.86 1.52
C LYS A 27 9.78 10.48 0.87
N GLY A 28 10.67 11.44 0.64
CA GLY A 28 11.99 11.21 0.06
C GLY A 28 12.91 10.41 0.98
N VAL A 29 12.94 10.73 2.26
CA VAL A 29 13.70 9.95 3.26
C VAL A 29 13.17 8.53 3.35
N LEU A 30 11.84 8.37 3.43
CA LEU A 30 11.21 7.06 3.57
C LEU A 30 11.38 6.20 2.33
N ILE A 31 11.26 6.75 1.12
CA ILE A 31 11.47 5.96 -0.10
C ILE A 31 12.93 5.53 -0.24
N GLY A 32 13.88 6.37 0.20
CA GLY A 32 15.28 5.98 0.33
C GLY A 32 15.46 4.79 1.27
N GLY A 33 14.78 4.79 2.42
CA GLY A 33 14.76 3.67 3.36
C GLY A 33 14.12 2.39 2.78
N VAL A 34 13.04 2.51 2.00
CA VAL A 34 12.41 1.37 1.31
C VAL A 34 13.39 0.72 0.34
N VAL A 35 14.00 1.52 -0.54
CA VAL A 35 14.93 1.00 -1.55
C VAL A 35 16.18 0.39 -0.90
N LEU A 36 16.73 1.04 0.13
CA LEU A 36 17.85 0.51 0.90
C LEU A 36 17.49 -0.81 1.59
N GLY A 37 16.34 -0.88 2.24
CA GLY A 37 15.88 -2.12 2.90
C GLY A 37 15.81 -3.28 1.92
N HIS A 38 15.25 -3.06 0.75
CA HIS A 38 15.11 -4.09 -0.26
C HIS A 38 16.46 -4.56 -0.84
N PHE A 39 17.43 -3.68 -1.06
CA PHE A 39 18.78 -4.11 -1.48
C PHE A 39 19.54 -4.80 -0.34
N LEU A 40 19.37 -4.37 0.91
CA LEU A 40 19.95 -5.07 2.05
C LEU A 40 19.36 -6.47 2.25
N GLU A 41 18.06 -6.64 2.03
CA GLU A 41 17.43 -7.97 2.10
C GLU A 41 18.03 -8.95 1.08
N THR A 42 18.31 -8.46 -0.13
CA THR A 42 18.83 -9.31 -1.22
C THR A 42 20.35 -9.46 -1.22
N SER A 43 21.06 -8.68 -0.40
CA SER A 43 22.52 -8.72 -0.34
C SER A 43 23.02 -10.08 0.15
N GLY A 44 23.94 -10.72 -0.61
CA GLY A 44 24.47 -12.05 -0.30
C GLY A 44 23.60 -13.24 -0.72
N GLY A 45 22.43 -13.00 -1.35
CA GLY A 45 21.52 -14.05 -1.82
C GLY A 45 20.55 -14.54 -0.75
N GLN A 46 19.92 -15.69 -0.98
CA GLN A 46 18.95 -16.30 -0.09
C GLN A 46 19.62 -17.28 0.85
N ALA A 47 19.32 -17.22 2.14
CA ALA A 47 19.83 -18.14 3.14
C ALA A 47 19.12 -19.51 3.05
N PRO A 48 19.75 -20.61 3.55
CA PRO A 48 19.18 -21.97 3.51
C PRO A 48 17.84 -22.12 4.21
N ASP A 49 17.55 -21.27 5.19
CA ASP A 49 16.28 -21.23 5.95
C ASP A 49 15.14 -20.51 5.21
N GLY A 50 15.36 -20.12 3.96
CA GLY A 50 14.40 -19.36 3.16
C GLY A 50 14.34 -17.87 3.46
N LEU A 51 15.13 -17.37 4.41
CA LEU A 51 15.30 -15.94 4.63
C LEU A 51 16.30 -15.35 3.63
N TYR A 52 16.13 -14.10 3.28
CA TYR A 52 17.17 -13.38 2.55
C TYR A 52 18.37 -13.16 3.46
N SER A 53 19.58 -13.21 2.92
CA SER A 53 20.82 -13.14 3.68
C SER A 53 20.95 -11.88 4.55
N GLY A 54 20.33 -10.78 4.13
CA GLY A 54 20.24 -9.56 4.94
C GLY A 54 19.52 -9.75 6.28
N TRP A 55 18.63 -10.73 6.40
CA TRP A 55 18.00 -11.12 7.67
C TRP A 55 18.77 -12.21 8.42
N SER A 56 19.75 -12.84 7.80
CA SER A 56 20.60 -13.88 8.41
C SER A 56 21.86 -13.29 9.09
N SER A 57 22.34 -12.14 8.62
CA SER A 57 23.51 -11.45 9.17
C SER A 57 23.12 -10.45 10.25
N GLU A 58 23.79 -10.49 11.42
CA GLU A 58 23.46 -9.62 12.58
C GLU A 58 23.45 -8.12 12.28
N PRO A 59 24.48 -7.52 11.63
CA PRO A 59 24.48 -6.08 11.39
C PRO A 59 23.38 -5.66 10.40
N GLN A 60 23.11 -6.48 9.38
CA GLN A 60 22.05 -6.21 8.43
C GLN A 60 20.67 -6.36 9.09
N ARG A 61 20.46 -7.39 9.92
CA ARG A 61 19.22 -7.57 10.72
C ARG A 61 18.93 -6.37 11.61
N ALA A 62 19.93 -5.82 12.27
CA ALA A 62 19.77 -4.63 13.11
C ALA A 62 19.25 -3.44 12.28
N VAL A 63 19.87 -3.17 11.13
CA VAL A 63 19.48 -2.07 10.24
C VAL A 63 18.09 -2.32 9.65
N LEU A 64 17.83 -3.53 9.16
CA LEU A 64 16.52 -3.89 8.58
C LEU A 64 15.41 -3.79 9.62
N THR A 65 15.63 -4.27 10.85
CA THR A 65 14.66 -4.13 11.95
C THR A 65 14.31 -2.67 12.19
N ALA A 66 15.33 -1.80 12.30
CA ALA A 66 15.11 -0.37 12.51
C ALA A 66 14.36 0.28 11.32
N LEU A 67 14.70 -0.09 10.09
CA LEU A 67 14.00 0.41 8.90
C LEU A 67 12.53 -0.04 8.87
N TYR A 68 12.27 -1.33 9.06
CA TYR A 68 10.93 -1.90 8.93
C TYR A 68 9.94 -1.39 9.97
N ILE A 69 10.42 -1.09 11.19
CA ILE A 69 9.58 -0.49 12.23
C ILE A 69 9.10 0.91 11.85
N VAL A 70 9.87 1.67 11.07
CA VAL A 70 9.59 3.08 10.83
C VAL A 70 9.04 3.35 9.43
N HIS A 71 9.68 2.79 8.39
CA HIS A 71 9.46 3.29 7.02
C HIS A 71 8.03 3.07 6.53
N MET A 72 7.47 1.86 6.69
CA MET A 72 6.11 1.60 6.20
C MET A 72 5.02 2.25 7.06
N PRO A 73 5.02 2.16 8.41
CA PRO A 73 4.04 2.87 9.22
C PRO A 73 3.98 4.36 8.92
N LEU A 74 5.12 5.01 8.84
CA LEU A 74 5.17 6.45 8.57
C LEU A 74 4.80 6.77 7.11
N PHE A 75 5.22 5.93 6.14
CA PHE A 75 4.83 6.14 4.74
C PHE A 75 3.32 6.05 4.55
N VAL A 76 2.67 5.08 5.20
CA VAL A 76 1.21 4.91 5.20
C VAL A 76 0.51 6.07 5.91
N LEU A 77 1.06 6.57 7.02
CA LEU A 77 0.54 7.77 7.68
C LEU A 77 0.56 8.96 6.74
N LEU A 78 1.66 9.21 6.00
CA LEU A 78 1.74 10.29 5.01
C LEU A 78 0.80 10.07 3.82
N ALA A 79 0.53 8.81 3.44
CA ALA A 79 -0.48 8.48 2.44
C ALA A 79 -1.88 8.89 2.93
N GLY A 80 -2.20 8.64 4.20
CA GLY A 80 -3.42 9.12 4.85
C GLY A 80 -3.56 10.65 4.85
N VAL A 81 -2.47 11.39 5.16
CA VAL A 81 -2.44 12.87 5.11
C VAL A 81 -2.86 13.41 3.74
N THR A 82 -2.44 12.73 2.67
CA THR A 82 -2.69 13.16 1.29
C THR A 82 -3.94 12.53 0.66
N ALA A 83 -4.59 11.60 1.37
CA ALA A 83 -5.80 10.93 0.90
C ALA A 83 -6.99 11.89 0.78
N SER A 84 -7.72 11.78 -0.33
CA SER A 84 -8.89 12.60 -0.61
C SER A 84 -10.01 11.76 -1.20
N THR A 85 -11.25 12.11 -0.85
CA THR A 85 -12.45 11.49 -1.44
C THR A 85 -12.76 11.99 -2.85
N ARG A 86 -12.12 13.08 -3.28
CA ARG A 86 -12.31 13.62 -4.63
C ARG A 86 -11.77 12.63 -5.67
N ARG A 87 -12.58 12.29 -6.68
CA ARG A 87 -12.26 11.30 -7.73
C ARG A 87 -11.82 9.94 -7.15
N ARG A 88 -12.37 9.52 -6.01
CA ARG A 88 -11.97 8.30 -5.30
C ARG A 88 -11.99 7.05 -6.20
N ALA A 89 -13.09 6.81 -6.90
CA ALA A 89 -13.22 5.65 -7.79
C ALA A 89 -12.11 5.63 -8.86
N HIS A 90 -11.81 6.77 -9.47
CA HIS A 90 -10.73 6.90 -10.44
C HIS A 90 -9.35 6.63 -9.80
N ARG A 91 -9.11 7.11 -8.57
CA ARG A 91 -7.86 6.83 -7.84
C ARG A 91 -7.71 5.35 -7.47
N ILE A 92 -8.78 4.70 -7.04
CA ILE A 92 -8.79 3.25 -6.80
C ILE A 92 -8.45 2.52 -8.11
N ALA A 93 -9.14 2.85 -9.21
CA ALA A 93 -8.88 2.27 -10.51
C ALA A 93 -7.43 2.52 -10.98
N GLN A 94 -6.86 3.70 -10.68
CA GLN A 94 -5.47 4.01 -10.97
C GLN A 94 -4.49 3.10 -10.19
N MET A 95 -4.73 2.88 -8.89
CA MET A 95 -3.88 2.01 -8.06
C MET A 95 -3.98 0.56 -8.51
N VAL A 96 -5.19 0.06 -8.75
CA VAL A 96 -5.43 -1.30 -9.25
C VAL A 96 -4.84 -1.49 -10.65
N GLY A 97 -5.05 -0.53 -11.55
CA GLY A 97 -4.51 -0.58 -12.91
C GLY A 97 -2.97 -0.57 -12.94
N LEU A 98 -2.34 0.30 -12.16
CA LEU A 98 -0.87 0.29 -12.00
C LEU A 98 -0.38 -1.02 -11.40
N TYR A 99 -1.06 -1.54 -10.38
CA TYR A 99 -0.75 -2.83 -9.80
C TYR A 99 -0.75 -3.93 -10.87
N LEU A 100 -1.82 -4.06 -11.64
CA LEU A 100 -1.94 -5.11 -12.66
C LEU A 100 -0.84 -5.01 -13.73
N VAL A 101 -0.56 -3.81 -14.24
CA VAL A 101 0.49 -3.59 -15.24
C VAL A 101 1.87 -3.99 -14.68
N LEU A 102 2.19 -3.53 -13.47
CA LEU A 102 3.48 -3.82 -12.84
C LEU A 102 3.59 -5.29 -12.41
N GLN A 103 2.52 -5.87 -11.87
CA GLN A 103 2.47 -7.28 -11.48
C GLN A 103 2.76 -8.19 -12.68
N VAL A 104 2.05 -7.99 -13.80
CA VAL A 104 2.29 -8.75 -15.03
C VAL A 104 3.72 -8.56 -15.53
N ALA A 105 4.21 -7.32 -15.59
CA ALA A 105 5.58 -7.04 -16.01
C ALA A 105 6.63 -7.74 -15.12
N LEU A 106 6.44 -7.74 -13.80
CA LEU A 106 7.36 -8.38 -12.85
C LEU A 106 7.29 -9.91 -12.90
N LEU A 107 6.10 -10.50 -13.06
CA LEU A 107 5.94 -11.94 -13.26
C LEU A 107 6.64 -12.39 -14.54
N THR A 108 6.42 -11.68 -15.65
CA THR A 108 7.08 -11.94 -16.93
C THR A 108 8.61 -11.82 -16.82
N LEU A 109 9.11 -10.77 -16.13
CA LEU A 109 10.53 -10.57 -15.90
C LEU A 109 11.17 -11.73 -15.12
N ARG A 110 10.42 -12.37 -14.22
CA ARG A 110 10.87 -13.54 -13.45
C ARG A 110 10.65 -14.87 -14.18
N GLY A 111 10.07 -14.88 -15.37
CA GLY A 111 9.67 -16.10 -16.07
C GLY A 111 8.54 -16.87 -15.38
N ALA A 112 7.74 -16.22 -14.53
CA ALA A 112 6.64 -16.82 -13.84
C ALA A 112 5.34 -16.72 -14.65
N ASP A 113 4.46 -17.72 -14.53
CA ASP A 113 3.18 -17.74 -15.21
C ASP A 113 2.24 -16.65 -14.68
N VAL A 114 1.51 -16.03 -15.63
CA VAL A 114 0.48 -15.06 -15.32
C VAL A 114 -0.86 -15.80 -15.20
N THR A 115 -1.23 -16.16 -13.98
CA THR A 115 -2.48 -16.85 -13.65
C THR A 115 -3.35 -15.98 -12.74
N PRO A 116 -4.65 -16.27 -12.58
CA PRO A 116 -5.48 -15.58 -11.59
C PRO A 116 -4.91 -15.63 -10.18
N GLU A 117 -4.29 -16.74 -9.80
CA GLU A 117 -3.64 -16.92 -8.50
C GLU A 117 -2.43 -15.97 -8.35
N THR A 118 -1.50 -15.94 -9.33
CA THR A 118 -0.34 -15.05 -9.28
C THR A 118 -0.73 -13.57 -9.39
N LEU A 119 -1.90 -13.26 -9.95
CA LEU A 119 -2.41 -11.89 -10.01
C LEU A 119 -2.98 -11.38 -8.67
N VAL A 120 -3.42 -12.27 -7.78
CA VAL A 120 -3.92 -11.86 -6.46
C VAL A 120 -2.84 -11.89 -5.37
N HIS A 121 -1.66 -12.46 -5.66
CA HIS A 121 -0.50 -12.49 -4.77
C HIS A 121 0.54 -11.44 -5.20
N PRO A 122 0.61 -10.29 -4.56
CA PRO A 122 1.50 -9.21 -4.98
C PRO A 122 2.97 -9.63 -4.96
N VAL A 123 3.63 -9.47 -6.10
CA VAL A 123 5.08 -9.69 -6.18
C VAL A 123 5.79 -8.61 -5.37
N TYR A 124 6.59 -9.04 -4.39
CA TYR A 124 7.47 -8.21 -3.59
C TYR A 124 6.79 -6.96 -3.01
N GLY A 125 7.25 -5.76 -3.35
CA GLY A 125 6.73 -4.50 -2.86
C GLY A 125 5.34 -4.09 -3.40
N MET A 126 4.80 -4.76 -4.44
CA MET A 126 3.57 -4.31 -5.14
C MET A 126 2.31 -4.32 -4.27
N TRP A 127 2.34 -4.97 -3.11
CA TRP A 127 1.26 -4.98 -2.14
C TRP A 127 0.74 -3.58 -1.74
N PHE A 128 1.62 -2.57 -1.72
CA PHE A 128 1.24 -1.21 -1.29
C PHE A 128 0.23 -0.56 -2.24
N LEU A 129 0.27 -0.85 -3.55
CA LEU A 129 -0.71 -0.34 -4.51
C LEU A 129 -2.11 -0.89 -4.22
N LEU A 130 -2.22 -2.20 -3.92
CA LEU A 130 -3.48 -2.82 -3.50
C LEU A 130 -3.95 -2.30 -2.15
N ALA A 131 -3.05 -2.19 -1.17
CA ALA A 131 -3.38 -1.64 0.13
C ALA A 131 -3.88 -0.19 0.04
N MET A 132 -3.30 0.63 -0.85
CA MET A 132 -3.79 1.98 -1.15
C MET A 132 -5.21 1.95 -1.72
N ALA A 133 -5.52 1.00 -2.61
CA ALA A 133 -6.88 0.83 -3.12
C ALA A 133 -7.87 0.48 -1.98
N TRP A 134 -7.50 -0.44 -1.07
CA TRP A 134 -8.27 -0.78 0.13
C TRP A 134 -8.51 0.43 1.03
N TRP A 135 -7.46 1.18 1.38
CA TRP A 135 -7.59 2.35 2.25
C TRP A 135 -8.43 3.46 1.62
N LEU A 136 -8.30 3.68 0.32
CA LEU A 136 -9.19 4.60 -0.39
C LEU A 136 -10.64 4.11 -0.43
N ALA A 137 -10.87 2.79 -0.54
CA ALA A 137 -12.21 2.22 -0.54
C ALA A 137 -12.92 2.42 0.81
N VAL A 138 -12.22 2.23 1.93
CA VAL A 138 -12.79 2.38 3.28
C VAL A 138 -12.89 3.84 3.75
N LEU A 139 -12.31 4.80 3.03
CA LEU A 139 -12.27 6.21 3.44
C LEU A 139 -13.64 6.84 3.76
N PRO A 140 -14.78 6.52 3.08
CA PRO A 140 -16.09 7.00 3.49
C PRO A 140 -16.54 6.48 4.85
N VAL A 141 -16.19 5.23 5.16
CA VAL A 141 -16.49 4.63 6.47
C VAL A 141 -15.69 5.35 7.57
N VAL A 142 -14.39 5.59 7.34
CA VAL A 142 -13.52 6.36 8.23
C VAL A 142 -14.13 7.74 8.53
N ARG A 143 -14.65 8.42 7.52
CA ARG A 143 -15.29 9.74 7.70
C ARG A 143 -16.60 9.67 8.47
N ARG A 144 -17.41 8.61 8.28
CA ARG A 144 -18.66 8.41 9.03
C ARG A 144 -18.39 8.09 10.49
N LEU A 145 -17.38 7.30 10.79
CA LEU A 145 -16.99 6.94 12.15
C LEU A 145 -16.34 8.12 12.90
N GLY A 146 -15.79 9.12 12.20
CA GLY A 146 -15.18 10.29 12.81
C GLY A 146 -14.12 9.91 13.86
N ARG A 147 -14.32 10.31 15.12
CA ARG A 147 -13.38 10.03 16.22
C ARG A 147 -13.25 8.53 16.54
N ALA A 148 -14.27 7.72 16.28
CA ALA A 148 -14.22 6.29 16.50
C ALA A 148 -13.41 5.53 15.43
N ALA A 149 -13.08 6.16 14.30
CA ALA A 149 -12.38 5.50 13.21
C ALA A 149 -11.00 4.97 13.61
N LEU A 150 -10.23 5.72 14.44
CA LEU A 150 -8.90 5.29 14.85
C LEU A 150 -8.94 4.07 15.80
N PRO A 151 -9.72 4.06 16.90
CA PRO A 151 -9.85 2.86 17.72
C PRO A 151 -10.42 1.67 16.94
N VAL A 152 -11.39 1.86 16.05
CA VAL A 152 -11.90 0.77 15.20
C VAL A 152 -10.80 0.23 14.26
N ALA A 153 -10.02 1.09 13.61
CA ALA A 153 -8.91 0.67 12.77
C ALA A 153 -7.83 -0.09 13.56
N THR A 154 -7.55 0.34 14.78
CA THR A 154 -6.62 -0.35 15.70
C THR A 154 -7.16 -1.74 16.05
N LEU A 155 -8.44 -1.84 16.40
CA LEU A 155 -9.09 -3.12 16.68
C LEU A 155 -9.03 -4.07 15.46
N VAL A 156 -9.32 -3.56 14.26
CA VAL A 156 -9.18 -4.34 13.00
C VAL A 156 -7.76 -4.87 12.83
N SER A 157 -6.74 -4.06 13.07
CA SER A 157 -5.34 -4.50 12.98
C SER A 157 -4.98 -5.57 14.02
N LEU A 158 -5.46 -5.42 15.26
CA LEU A 158 -5.21 -6.37 16.35
C LEU A 158 -5.97 -7.71 16.12
N VAL A 159 -7.21 -7.65 15.63
CA VAL A 159 -7.96 -8.87 15.29
C VAL A 159 -7.35 -9.57 14.07
N ALA A 160 -6.94 -8.81 13.05
CA ALA A 160 -6.34 -9.41 11.85
C ALA A 160 -5.08 -10.21 12.16
N VAL A 161 -4.24 -9.78 13.11
CA VAL A 161 -3.01 -10.51 13.44
C VAL A 161 -3.27 -11.85 14.12
N THR A 162 -4.40 -12.03 14.78
CA THR A 162 -4.76 -13.31 15.43
C THR A 162 -5.39 -14.32 14.47
N ALA A 163 -5.56 -13.95 13.19
CA ALA A 163 -6.21 -14.83 12.21
C ALA A 163 -5.42 -16.15 12.01
N PRO A 164 -6.09 -17.30 11.96
CA PRO A 164 -5.45 -18.60 11.73
C PRO A 164 -5.19 -18.85 10.24
N VAL A 165 -5.02 -17.80 9.44
CA VAL A 165 -4.85 -17.86 7.99
C VAL A 165 -3.36 -17.90 7.67
N ALA A 166 -2.92 -18.94 6.95
CA ALA A 166 -1.54 -19.09 6.51
C ALA A 166 -1.20 -18.18 5.32
N ASP A 167 -2.13 -18.04 4.37
CA ASP A 167 -1.94 -17.16 3.21
C ASP A 167 -2.37 -15.73 3.53
N THR A 168 -1.38 -14.91 3.83
CA THR A 168 -1.56 -13.51 4.23
C THR A 168 -1.40 -12.52 3.08
N ASP A 169 -0.92 -12.96 1.92
CA ASP A 169 -0.59 -12.09 0.81
C ASP A 169 -1.72 -11.90 -0.20
N VAL A 170 -2.78 -12.72 -0.17
CA VAL A 170 -3.94 -12.58 -1.07
C VAL A 170 -4.46 -11.14 -1.02
N VAL A 171 -4.42 -10.46 -2.18
CA VAL A 171 -4.80 -9.04 -2.35
C VAL A 171 -4.25 -8.09 -1.26
N ALA A 172 -3.15 -8.46 -0.63
CA ALA A 172 -2.46 -7.70 0.42
C ALA A 172 -3.32 -7.42 1.67
N TRP A 173 -4.31 -8.27 2.00
CA TRP A 173 -5.28 -7.99 3.06
C TRP A 173 -4.64 -7.82 4.43
N ALA A 174 -3.67 -8.67 4.80
CA ALA A 174 -3.03 -8.63 6.11
C ALA A 174 -2.24 -7.34 6.32
N ARG A 175 -1.44 -6.92 5.32
CA ARG A 175 -0.73 -5.63 5.36
C ARG A 175 -1.68 -4.44 5.34
N ALA A 176 -2.76 -4.52 4.56
CA ALA A 176 -3.77 -3.47 4.53
C ALA A 176 -4.44 -3.28 5.90
N ALA A 177 -4.78 -4.38 6.59
CA ALA A 177 -5.33 -4.35 7.94
C ALA A 177 -4.29 -3.88 8.99
N CYS A 178 -3.06 -4.40 8.91
CA CYS A 178 -1.97 -4.03 9.81
C CYS A 178 -1.71 -2.52 9.83
N TYR A 179 -1.61 -1.90 8.67
CA TYR A 179 -1.26 -0.47 8.55
C TYR A 179 -2.46 0.47 8.51
N LEU A 180 -3.69 -0.04 8.55
CA LEU A 180 -4.91 0.77 8.54
C LEU A 180 -4.93 1.88 9.63
N PRO A 181 -4.50 1.64 10.88
CA PRO A 181 -4.49 2.68 11.90
C PRO A 181 -3.58 3.86 11.56
N PHE A 182 -2.43 3.62 10.92
CA PHE A 182 -1.53 4.69 10.50
C PHE A 182 -2.15 5.52 9.37
N PHE A 183 -2.81 4.88 8.41
CA PHE A 183 -3.56 5.58 7.36
C PHE A 183 -4.67 6.46 7.95
N VAL A 184 -5.46 5.92 8.87
CA VAL A 184 -6.55 6.64 9.54
C VAL A 184 -6.01 7.78 10.40
N ALA A 185 -4.94 7.56 11.18
CA ALA A 185 -4.28 8.60 11.96
C ALA A 185 -3.76 9.74 11.06
N GLY A 186 -3.15 9.40 9.93
CA GLY A 186 -2.71 10.37 8.93
C GLY A 186 -3.86 11.18 8.34
N HIS A 187 -4.97 10.53 8.01
CA HIS A 187 -6.15 11.19 7.43
C HIS A 187 -6.85 12.13 8.41
N LEU A 188 -7.03 11.70 9.66
CA LEU A 188 -7.75 12.48 10.67
C LEU A 188 -6.87 13.54 11.36
N HIS A 189 -5.62 13.19 11.66
CA HIS A 189 -4.75 13.99 12.54
C HIS A 189 -3.47 14.49 11.86
N GLY A 190 -3.19 14.10 10.62
CA GLY A 190 -1.93 14.36 9.94
C GLY A 190 -1.47 15.81 9.96
N PRO A 191 -2.29 16.82 9.62
CA PRO A 191 -1.90 18.22 9.68
C PRO A 191 -1.54 18.70 11.10
N ALA A 192 -2.21 18.19 12.12
CA ALA A 192 -1.92 18.52 13.52
C ALA A 192 -0.63 17.82 13.99
N LEU A 193 -0.43 16.55 13.62
CA LEU A 193 0.80 15.80 13.91
C LEU A 193 2.02 16.50 13.30
N LEU A 194 1.96 16.89 12.03
CA LEU A 194 3.06 17.58 11.36
C LEU A 194 3.42 18.93 12.02
N ARG A 195 2.44 19.67 12.53
CA ARG A 195 2.70 20.90 13.27
C ARG A 195 3.32 20.62 14.63
N ARG A 196 2.66 19.78 15.46
CA ARG A 196 3.08 19.51 16.85
C ARG A 196 4.46 18.87 16.92
N THR A 197 4.77 17.92 16.03
CA THR A 197 6.09 17.29 16.01
C THR A 197 7.20 18.24 15.61
N ALA A 198 6.90 19.34 14.90
CA ALA A 198 7.88 20.39 14.62
C ALA A 198 8.30 21.17 15.87
N ASP A 199 7.45 21.20 16.90
CA ASP A 199 7.68 21.93 18.15
C ASP A 199 8.34 21.09 19.23
N VAL A 200 8.22 19.76 19.13
CA VAL A 200 8.79 18.79 20.12
C VAL A 200 10.32 18.65 19.96
N GLY A 201 10.84 18.90 18.75
CA GLY A 201 12.28 18.84 18.47
C GLY A 201 12.92 17.48 18.76
N SER A 202 14.10 17.48 19.40
CA SER A 202 14.89 16.27 19.67
C SER A 202 14.42 15.46 20.89
N ALA A 203 13.42 15.90 21.64
CA ALA A 203 12.98 15.23 22.87
C ALA A 203 12.52 13.76 22.66
N LEU A 204 12.06 13.44 21.45
CA LEU A 204 11.65 12.07 21.10
C LEU A 204 12.81 11.16 20.65
N VAL A 205 14.01 11.69 20.47
CA VAL A 205 15.16 10.89 19.98
C VAL A 205 15.57 9.85 21.00
N GLY A 206 15.73 10.22 22.28
CA GLY A 206 16.08 9.30 23.35
C GLY A 206 15.11 8.11 23.45
N PRO A 207 13.79 8.36 23.62
CA PRO A 207 12.80 7.29 23.59
C PRO A 207 12.82 6.43 22.33
N ALA A 208 13.02 7.01 21.15
CA ALA A 208 13.09 6.25 19.90
C ALA A 208 14.34 5.35 19.84
N VAL A 209 15.49 5.83 20.30
CA VAL A 209 16.73 5.04 20.36
C VAL A 209 16.57 3.87 21.32
N LEU A 210 15.97 4.09 22.50
CA LEU A 210 15.68 3.03 23.46
C LEU A 210 14.74 1.97 22.89
N VAL A 211 13.67 2.39 22.23
CA VAL A 211 12.71 1.48 21.60
C VAL A 211 13.36 0.70 20.47
N LEU A 212 14.10 1.36 19.58
CA LEU A 212 14.82 0.68 18.49
C LEU A 212 15.86 -0.30 19.02
N GLY A 213 16.61 0.09 20.05
CA GLY A 213 17.57 -0.78 20.73
C GLY A 213 16.89 -2.01 21.34
N GLY A 214 15.78 -1.83 22.05
CA GLY A 214 15.01 -2.92 22.64
C GLY A 214 14.46 -3.89 21.60
N VAL A 215 13.86 -3.38 20.52
CA VAL A 215 13.31 -4.20 19.44
C VAL A 215 14.43 -4.92 18.67
N THR A 216 15.54 -4.25 18.39
CA THR A 216 16.71 -4.87 17.75
C THR A 216 17.30 -5.98 18.64
N SER A 217 17.41 -5.73 19.95
CA SER A 217 17.83 -6.74 20.91
C SER A 217 16.88 -7.94 20.95
N ALA A 218 15.56 -7.72 20.83
CA ALA A 218 14.59 -8.80 20.77
C ALA A 218 14.84 -9.73 19.58
N VAL A 219 15.22 -9.17 18.42
CA VAL A 219 15.54 -9.95 17.22
C VAL A 219 16.90 -10.65 17.35
N LEU A 220 17.95 -9.92 17.81
CA LEU A 220 19.31 -10.44 17.80
C LEU A 220 19.62 -11.38 18.96
N VAL A 221 19.06 -11.10 20.15
CA VAL A 221 19.41 -11.82 21.38
C VAL A 221 18.34 -12.84 21.76
N TRP A 222 17.05 -12.48 21.60
CA TRP A 222 15.94 -13.34 22.04
C TRP A 222 15.29 -14.12 20.89
N GLY A 223 15.83 -13.99 19.66
CA GLY A 223 15.40 -14.78 18.52
C GLY A 223 13.98 -14.49 18.03
N VAL A 224 13.45 -13.29 18.30
CA VAL A 224 12.16 -12.88 17.75
C VAL A 224 12.26 -12.85 16.23
N ASP A 225 11.35 -13.57 15.56
CA ASP A 225 11.35 -13.69 14.10
C ASP A 225 11.16 -12.30 13.45
N PRO A 226 12.11 -11.85 12.60
CA PRO A 226 12.03 -10.55 11.96
C PRO A 226 10.84 -10.39 10.99
N ARG A 227 10.18 -11.47 10.58
CA ARG A 227 8.99 -11.41 9.73
C ARG A 227 7.86 -10.60 10.38
N TRP A 228 7.73 -10.61 11.71
CA TRP A 228 6.74 -9.82 12.43
C TRP A 228 6.78 -8.32 12.11
N TYR A 229 7.96 -7.78 11.79
CA TYR A 229 8.14 -6.35 11.48
C TYR A 229 7.69 -5.97 10.07
N ARG A 230 7.50 -6.95 9.17
CA ARG A 230 7.03 -6.70 7.80
C ARG A 230 5.53 -6.41 7.72
N GLY A 231 4.78 -6.68 8.80
CA GLY A 231 3.36 -6.36 8.90
C GLY A 231 2.43 -7.24 8.06
N ALA A 232 2.97 -8.28 7.42
CA ALA A 232 2.20 -9.23 6.64
C ALA A 232 1.68 -10.40 7.48
N ASP A 233 2.46 -10.81 8.48
CA ASP A 233 2.30 -12.08 9.13
C ASP A 233 1.22 -12.06 10.23
N THR A 234 0.58 -13.22 10.42
CA THR A 234 -0.50 -13.49 11.38
C THR A 234 -0.12 -14.71 12.24
N ALA A 235 -0.93 -15.02 13.25
CA ALA A 235 -0.75 -16.22 14.05
C ALA A 235 -0.69 -17.49 13.18
N GLY A 236 -1.55 -17.60 12.16
CA GLY A 236 -1.57 -18.73 11.25
C GLY A 236 -0.32 -18.86 10.39
N SER A 237 0.16 -17.76 9.79
CA SER A 237 1.35 -17.81 8.92
C SER A 237 2.66 -18.03 9.68
N MET A 238 2.70 -17.65 10.98
CA MET A 238 3.86 -17.82 11.85
C MET A 238 3.81 -19.12 12.65
N HIS A 239 2.69 -19.85 12.61
CA HIS A 239 2.43 -21.02 13.45
C HIS A 239 2.51 -20.73 14.96
N ASP A 240 2.20 -19.47 15.35
CA ASP A 240 2.21 -18.98 16.71
C ASP A 240 0.80 -18.96 17.34
N SER A 241 0.75 -18.87 18.67
CA SER A 241 -0.53 -18.67 19.34
C SER A 241 -1.08 -17.26 19.05
N PRO A 242 -2.42 -17.09 19.00
CA PRO A 242 -3.04 -15.77 18.84
C PRO A 242 -2.60 -14.75 19.91
N ALA A 243 -2.30 -15.22 21.14
CA ALA A 243 -1.84 -14.39 22.23
C ALA A 243 -0.42 -13.84 21.97
N VAL A 244 0.49 -14.67 21.47
CA VAL A 244 1.85 -14.25 21.07
C VAL A 244 1.77 -13.26 19.91
N ALA A 245 1.02 -13.58 18.87
CA ALA A 245 0.83 -12.71 17.72
C ALA A 245 0.28 -11.33 18.12
N LEU A 246 -0.71 -11.30 19.03
CA LEU A 246 -1.28 -10.06 19.57
C LEU A 246 -0.25 -9.25 20.36
N ALA A 247 0.49 -9.91 21.27
CA ALA A 247 1.51 -9.24 22.09
C ALA A 247 2.60 -8.61 21.21
N VAL A 248 3.12 -9.36 20.24
CA VAL A 248 4.14 -8.86 19.31
C VAL A 248 3.58 -7.71 18.48
N ARG A 249 2.34 -7.78 17.99
CA ARG A 249 1.71 -6.70 17.25
C ARG A 249 1.58 -5.42 18.07
N VAL A 250 1.20 -5.51 19.34
CA VAL A 250 1.09 -4.35 20.23
C VAL A 250 2.45 -3.70 20.42
N VAL A 251 3.51 -4.50 20.65
CA VAL A 251 4.89 -3.98 20.81
C VAL A 251 5.37 -3.32 19.51
N CYS A 252 5.21 -3.97 18.36
CA CYS A 252 5.57 -3.42 17.06
C CYS A 252 4.82 -2.10 16.77
N PHE A 253 3.54 -2.06 17.16
CA PHE A 253 2.71 -0.87 16.96
C PHE A 253 3.18 0.30 17.80
N ALA A 254 3.44 0.07 19.10
CA ALA A 254 3.97 1.10 20.00
C ALA A 254 5.33 1.61 19.52
N ALA A 255 6.23 0.69 19.14
CA ALA A 255 7.53 1.03 18.59
C ALA A 255 7.41 1.88 17.31
N ALA A 256 6.56 1.47 16.38
CA ALA A 256 6.32 2.20 15.14
C ALA A 256 5.79 3.62 15.39
N VAL A 257 4.88 3.80 16.36
CA VAL A 257 4.37 5.13 16.73
C VAL A 257 5.48 6.02 17.28
N VAL A 258 6.25 5.54 18.27
CA VAL A 258 7.33 6.32 18.90
C VAL A 258 8.38 6.72 17.85
N CYS A 259 8.85 5.76 17.07
CA CYS A 259 9.89 6.00 16.07
C CYS A 259 9.38 6.89 14.90
N SER A 260 8.13 6.73 14.50
CA SER A 260 7.52 7.60 13.47
C SER A 260 7.40 9.04 13.95
N LEU A 261 6.99 9.27 15.19
CA LEU A 261 6.90 10.61 15.78
C LEU A 261 8.29 11.25 15.92
N ALA A 262 9.31 10.47 16.32
CA ALA A 262 10.69 10.95 16.38
C ALA A 262 11.21 11.34 14.99
N LEU A 263 11.00 10.52 13.97
CA LEU A 263 11.41 10.85 12.60
C LEU A 263 10.66 12.06 12.06
N LEU A 264 9.36 12.19 12.34
CA LEU A 264 8.59 13.40 12.04
C LEU A 264 9.19 14.66 12.71
N ALA A 265 9.69 14.55 13.92
CA ALA A 265 10.30 15.67 14.64
C ALA A 265 11.67 16.06 14.05
N LEU A 266 12.48 15.06 13.68
CA LEU A 266 13.88 15.24 13.23
C LEU A 266 14.01 15.72 11.79
N VAL A 267 13.09 15.32 10.89
CA VAL A 267 13.22 15.64 9.46
C VAL A 267 13.06 17.14 9.23
N PRO A 268 14.06 17.79 8.57
CA PRO A 268 14.03 19.20 8.30
C PRO A 268 12.88 19.58 7.37
N ARG A 269 12.43 20.84 7.48
CA ARG A 269 11.33 21.34 6.64
C ARG A 269 11.69 21.44 5.16
N ARG A 270 12.97 21.55 4.83
CA ARG A 270 13.48 21.64 3.46
C ARG A 270 14.79 20.89 3.32
N GLN A 271 14.85 20.03 2.32
CA GLN A 271 16.08 19.34 1.90
C GLN A 271 15.90 18.97 0.42
N ARG A 272 16.65 19.61 -0.45
CA ARG A 272 16.46 19.58 -1.92
C ARG A 272 16.43 18.18 -2.52
N VAL A 273 17.37 17.31 -2.14
CA VAL A 273 17.45 15.95 -2.68
C VAL A 273 16.23 15.15 -2.25
N ALA A 274 15.91 15.13 -0.95
CA ALA A 274 14.76 14.40 -0.44
C ALA A 274 13.42 14.95 -0.99
N GLU A 275 13.29 16.25 -1.20
CA GLU A 275 12.11 16.82 -1.86
C GLU A 275 11.93 16.28 -3.28
N VAL A 276 13.01 16.16 -4.06
CA VAL A 276 12.98 15.60 -5.42
C VAL A 276 12.56 14.14 -5.37
N LEU A 277 13.18 13.32 -4.50
CA LEU A 277 12.83 11.91 -4.31
C LEU A 277 11.37 11.76 -3.87
N GLY A 278 10.93 12.58 -2.91
CA GLY A 278 9.57 12.52 -2.38
C GLY A 278 8.49 12.89 -3.40
N ARG A 279 8.74 13.86 -4.26
CA ARG A 279 7.82 14.19 -5.37
C ARG A 279 7.67 13.03 -6.37
N ARG A 280 8.69 12.20 -6.51
CA ARG A 280 8.77 11.05 -7.44
C ARG A 280 8.69 9.71 -6.73
N SER A 281 8.29 9.70 -5.46
CA SER A 281 8.28 8.50 -4.61
C SER A 281 7.46 7.35 -5.20
N LEU A 282 6.36 7.63 -5.91
CA LEU A 282 5.56 6.59 -6.58
C LEU A 282 6.33 5.93 -7.73
N ALA A 283 7.05 6.69 -8.55
CA ALA A 283 7.85 6.14 -9.64
C ALA A 283 9.02 5.33 -9.10
N ILE A 284 9.73 5.85 -8.11
CA ILE A 284 10.83 5.14 -7.45
C ILE A 284 10.31 3.85 -6.84
N TYR A 285 9.20 3.91 -6.08
CA TYR A 285 8.58 2.74 -5.49
C TYR A 285 8.19 1.68 -6.52
N ALA A 286 7.56 2.08 -7.62
CA ALA A 286 7.07 1.15 -8.62
C ALA A 286 8.20 0.50 -9.45
N LEU A 287 9.26 1.24 -9.71
CA LEU A 287 10.28 0.85 -10.69
C LEU A 287 11.61 0.36 -10.08
N HIS A 288 11.79 0.40 -8.74
CA HIS A 288 13.02 -0.12 -8.14
C HIS A 288 13.05 -1.66 -8.08
N VAL A 289 11.89 -2.34 -8.09
CA VAL A 289 11.80 -3.80 -7.93
C VAL A 289 12.57 -4.59 -9.00
N PRO A 290 12.55 -4.24 -10.30
CA PRO A 290 13.41 -4.88 -11.29
C PRO A 290 14.91 -4.82 -10.94
N PHE A 291 15.37 -3.70 -10.35
CA PHE A 291 16.77 -3.56 -9.91
C PHE A 291 17.09 -4.44 -8.70
N VAL A 292 16.10 -4.61 -7.80
CA VAL A 292 16.21 -5.53 -6.66
C VAL A 292 16.33 -6.98 -7.16
N PHE A 293 15.56 -7.38 -8.17
CA PHE A 293 15.69 -8.71 -8.77
C PHE A 293 17.03 -8.91 -9.46
N ALA A 294 17.51 -7.91 -10.19
CA ALA A 294 18.84 -7.95 -10.77
C ALA A 294 19.95 -8.06 -9.71
N ALA A 295 19.80 -7.35 -8.59
CA ALA A 295 20.70 -7.46 -7.44
C ALA A 295 20.62 -8.84 -6.78
N GLN A 296 19.43 -9.39 -6.57
CA GLN A 296 19.24 -10.73 -6.03
C GLN A 296 19.97 -11.77 -6.88
N TRP A 297 19.71 -11.77 -8.18
CA TRP A 297 20.41 -12.65 -9.12
C TRP A 297 21.91 -12.45 -9.10
N TRP A 298 22.40 -11.19 -9.00
CA TRP A 298 23.82 -10.89 -8.95
C TRP A 298 24.47 -11.38 -7.64
N PHE A 299 23.82 -11.26 -6.48
CA PHE A 299 24.32 -11.72 -5.20
C PHE A 299 24.30 -13.25 -5.07
N GLU A 300 23.36 -13.91 -5.74
CA GLU A 300 23.12 -15.35 -5.62
C GLU A 300 24.39 -16.16 -5.90
N GLY A 301 24.72 -17.07 -4.98
CA GLY A 301 25.89 -17.97 -5.10
C GLY A 301 27.29 -17.33 -4.91
N ARG A 302 27.38 -16.03 -4.64
CA ARG A 302 28.68 -15.35 -4.52
C ARG A 302 29.31 -15.40 -3.14
N GLY A 303 28.57 -15.71 -2.10
CA GLY A 303 29.09 -15.85 -0.73
C GLY A 303 29.83 -14.60 -0.21
N ILE A 304 29.33 -13.41 -0.54
CA ILE A 304 29.95 -12.14 -0.15
C ILE A 304 29.67 -11.87 1.33
N ASP A 305 30.72 -11.51 2.07
CA ASP A 305 30.59 -11.15 3.49
C ASP A 305 29.62 -9.96 3.70
N ALA A 306 29.00 -9.91 4.88
CA ALA A 306 27.94 -8.96 5.20
C ALA A 306 28.33 -7.48 5.02
N TRP A 307 29.57 -7.10 5.35
CA TRP A 307 30.03 -5.71 5.24
C TRP A 307 30.22 -5.25 3.79
N PRO A 308 30.98 -5.95 2.92
CA PRO A 308 31.06 -5.59 1.50
C PRO A 308 29.71 -5.73 0.81
N ALA A 309 28.89 -6.72 1.13
CA ALA A 309 27.54 -6.87 0.61
C ALA A 309 26.66 -5.65 0.96
N SER A 310 26.73 -5.17 2.21
CA SER A 310 26.02 -3.96 2.64
C SER A 310 26.50 -2.71 1.91
N ALA A 311 27.81 -2.55 1.70
CA ALA A 311 28.36 -1.43 0.95
C ALA A 311 27.86 -1.42 -0.50
N ILE A 312 27.83 -2.58 -1.16
CA ILE A 312 27.27 -2.74 -2.50
C ILE A 312 25.76 -2.42 -2.51
N ALA A 313 25.00 -2.90 -1.53
CA ALA A 313 23.57 -2.58 -1.39
C ALA A 313 23.32 -1.07 -1.26
N VAL A 314 24.16 -0.35 -0.52
CA VAL A 314 24.10 1.13 -0.42
C VAL A 314 24.40 1.78 -1.77
N LEU A 315 25.43 1.33 -2.49
CA LEU A 315 25.77 1.86 -3.81
C LEU A 315 24.64 1.60 -4.82
N MET A 316 24.05 0.40 -4.83
CA MET A 316 22.90 0.08 -5.68
C MET A 316 21.68 0.95 -5.33
N THR A 317 21.46 1.22 -4.04
CA THR A 317 20.43 2.14 -3.57
C THR A 317 20.62 3.53 -4.15
N VAL A 318 21.81 4.11 -3.99
CA VAL A 318 22.12 5.46 -4.48
C VAL A 318 21.97 5.54 -6.00
N ALA A 319 22.50 4.56 -6.73
CA ALA A 319 22.40 4.49 -8.19
C ALA A 319 20.95 4.40 -8.66
N SER A 320 20.14 3.51 -8.03
CA SER A 320 18.71 3.36 -8.34
C SER A 320 17.92 4.63 -8.04
N LEU A 321 18.15 5.27 -6.89
CA LEU A 321 17.49 6.52 -6.54
C LEU A 321 17.86 7.65 -7.51
N ALA A 322 19.14 7.78 -7.89
CA ALA A 322 19.60 8.80 -8.83
C ALA A 322 18.95 8.61 -10.22
N LEU A 323 18.92 7.37 -10.71
CA LEU A 323 18.29 7.04 -11.99
C LEU A 323 16.79 7.27 -11.98
N LEU A 324 16.08 6.68 -11.01
CA LEU A 324 14.62 6.70 -10.94
C LEU A 324 14.05 8.06 -10.49
N ALA A 325 14.90 8.92 -9.95
CA ALA A 325 14.58 10.32 -9.71
C ALA A 325 14.45 11.15 -11.00
N HIS A 326 14.74 10.62 -12.19
CA HIS A 326 14.54 11.36 -13.43
C HIS A 326 13.03 11.58 -13.72
N PRO A 327 12.60 12.79 -14.15
CA PRO A 327 11.19 13.14 -14.32
C PRO A 327 10.44 12.30 -15.34
N ALA A 328 11.13 11.71 -16.32
CA ALA A 328 10.51 10.88 -17.34
C ALA A 328 9.78 9.66 -16.75
N PHE A 329 10.37 9.00 -15.74
CA PHE A 329 9.77 7.83 -15.09
C PHE A 329 8.43 8.19 -14.39
N ASP A 330 8.41 9.29 -13.63
CA ASP A 330 7.18 9.77 -12.97
C ASP A 330 6.10 10.14 -14.01
N THR A 331 6.50 10.80 -15.11
CA THR A 331 5.59 11.19 -16.18
C THR A 331 4.97 9.97 -16.88
N VAL A 332 5.79 8.99 -17.24
CA VAL A 332 5.32 7.75 -17.89
C VAL A 332 4.39 6.98 -16.96
N LEU A 333 4.79 6.76 -15.71
CA LEU A 333 4.00 5.99 -14.75
C LEU A 333 2.64 6.66 -14.48
N ARG A 334 2.59 7.98 -14.34
CA ARG A 334 1.34 8.73 -14.19
C ARG A 334 0.43 8.56 -15.40
N ARG A 335 0.97 8.69 -16.61
CA ARG A 335 0.19 8.50 -17.85
C ARG A 335 -0.37 7.08 -17.97
N VAL A 336 0.43 6.06 -17.65
CA VAL A 336 -0.02 4.66 -17.61
C VAL A 336 -1.15 4.51 -16.59
N GLY A 337 -0.96 5.00 -15.38
CA GLY A 337 -1.97 4.93 -14.32
C GLY A 337 -3.28 5.64 -14.69
N GLU A 338 -3.21 6.83 -15.28
CA GLU A 338 -4.39 7.58 -15.74
C GLU A 338 -5.14 6.84 -16.85
N ARG A 339 -4.43 6.32 -17.86
CA ARG A 339 -5.04 5.53 -18.93
C ARG A 339 -5.73 4.27 -18.39
N MET A 340 -5.07 3.54 -17.51
CA MET A 340 -5.65 2.35 -16.88
C MET A 340 -6.90 2.69 -16.05
N ALA A 341 -6.88 3.79 -15.33
CA ALA A 341 -8.05 4.26 -14.59
C ALA A 341 -9.21 4.59 -15.50
N ASP A 342 -8.97 5.27 -16.64
CA ASP A 342 -10.01 5.60 -17.61
C ASP A 342 -10.62 4.34 -18.24
N VAL A 343 -9.79 3.36 -18.61
CA VAL A 343 -10.27 2.06 -19.12
C VAL A 343 -11.14 1.34 -18.09
N ILE A 344 -10.66 1.18 -16.86
CA ILE A 344 -11.39 0.46 -15.80
C ILE A 344 -12.72 1.17 -15.50
N VAL A 345 -12.70 2.50 -15.33
CA VAL A 345 -13.92 3.26 -15.01
C VAL A 345 -14.92 3.23 -16.15
N SER A 346 -14.47 3.30 -17.42
CA SER A 346 -15.37 3.21 -18.59
C SER A 346 -16.01 1.82 -18.69
N THR A 347 -15.23 0.75 -18.53
CA THR A 347 -15.74 -0.63 -18.55
C THR A 347 -16.79 -0.87 -17.46
N VAL A 348 -16.51 -0.48 -16.21
CA VAL A 348 -17.46 -0.62 -15.11
C VAL A 348 -18.76 0.16 -15.37
N ARG A 349 -18.68 1.37 -15.94
CA ARG A 349 -19.86 2.16 -16.30
C ARG A 349 -20.67 1.53 -17.42
N SER A 350 -20.03 0.97 -18.44
CA SER A 350 -20.68 0.30 -19.56
C SER A 350 -21.42 -0.95 -19.09
N SER A 351 -20.76 -1.79 -18.27
CA SER A 351 -21.38 -2.99 -17.69
C SER A 351 -22.58 -2.64 -16.79
N ALA A 352 -22.49 -1.61 -15.98
CA ALA A 352 -23.60 -1.16 -15.13
C ALA A 352 -24.77 -0.59 -15.94
N ARG A 353 -24.53 0.02 -17.10
CA ARG A 353 -25.59 0.46 -18.03
C ARG A 353 -26.27 -0.73 -18.70
N ALA A 354 -25.48 -1.69 -19.23
CA ALA A 354 -26.01 -2.90 -19.85
C ALA A 354 -26.92 -3.67 -18.88
N SER A 355 -26.48 -3.91 -17.64
CA SER A 355 -27.29 -4.58 -16.62
C SER A 355 -28.60 -3.87 -16.31
N ARG A 356 -28.61 -2.52 -16.30
CA ARG A 356 -29.85 -1.74 -16.10
C ARG A 356 -30.82 -1.86 -17.27
N THR A 357 -30.28 -1.87 -18.51
CA THR A 357 -31.12 -2.02 -19.72
C THR A 357 -31.76 -3.41 -19.76
N THR A 358 -31.02 -4.46 -19.43
CA THR A 358 -31.55 -5.83 -19.32
C THR A 358 -32.60 -5.97 -18.21
N ALA A 359 -32.40 -5.32 -17.07
CA ALA A 359 -33.37 -5.33 -15.98
C ALA A 359 -34.68 -4.56 -16.30
N LEU A 360 -34.61 -3.56 -17.18
CA LEU A 360 -35.79 -2.82 -17.66
C LEU A 360 -36.51 -3.54 -18.81
N GLN A 361 -35.87 -4.47 -19.51
CA GLN A 361 -36.40 -5.33 -20.56
C GLN A 361 -36.85 -6.71 -20.03
N GLY A 362 -37.13 -6.82 -18.71
CA GLY A 362 -37.64 -8.05 -18.08
C GLY A 362 -38.91 -8.58 -18.79
N PRO A 363 -39.28 -9.87 -18.62
CA PRO A 363 -39.99 -10.70 -19.59
C PRO A 363 -41.38 -10.15 -19.93
N ALA A 364 -41.47 -9.44 -21.07
CA ALA A 364 -42.73 -8.97 -21.64
C ALA A 364 -43.38 -10.00 -22.57
N ASP A 365 -42.78 -11.19 -22.81
CA ASP A 365 -43.20 -12.10 -23.88
C ASP A 365 -43.84 -13.43 -23.41
N ASP A 366 -44.15 -13.63 -22.14
CA ASP A 366 -44.83 -14.87 -21.70
C ASP A 366 -46.36 -14.71 -21.48
N ALA A 367 -46.93 -13.56 -21.78
CA ALA A 367 -48.39 -13.33 -21.61
C ALA A 367 -49.25 -13.67 -22.87
N ASP A 368 -48.61 -13.87 -24.04
CA ASP A 368 -49.38 -14.00 -25.30
C ASP A 368 -49.56 -15.46 -25.79
N LEU A 369 -49.12 -16.46 -25.03
CA LEU A 369 -49.33 -17.87 -25.39
C LEU A 369 -50.47 -18.58 -24.64
N ARG A 370 -51.37 -17.86 -23.92
CA ARG A 370 -52.45 -18.50 -23.14
C ARG A 370 -53.87 -18.25 -23.68
N HIS A 371 -54.05 -17.92 -24.94
CA HIS A 371 -55.40 -17.86 -25.56
C HIS A 371 -55.44 -18.63 -26.89
N HIS A 372 -55.42 -19.97 -26.81
CA HIS A 372 -56.05 -20.84 -27.80
C HIS A 372 -57.16 -21.64 -27.10
N PRO A 373 -58.46 -21.45 -27.52
CA PRO A 373 -59.54 -22.23 -27.00
C PRO A 373 -59.49 -23.65 -27.62
N HIS A 374 -59.44 -24.66 -26.74
CA HIS A 374 -59.64 -26.04 -27.06
C HIS A 374 -60.93 -26.26 -27.86
N ARG A 375 -60.87 -26.57 -29.17
CA ARG A 375 -61.92 -27.26 -29.89
C ARG A 375 -61.86 -28.76 -29.56
N GLN A 376 -62.88 -29.29 -28.89
CA GLN A 376 -63.15 -30.72 -28.77
C GLN A 376 -63.58 -31.30 -30.14
N PRO A 377 -63.15 -32.50 -30.49
CA PRO A 377 -63.85 -33.36 -31.42
C PRO A 377 -64.65 -34.42 -30.64
N SER A 378 -65.94 -34.42 -30.90
CA SER A 378 -66.92 -35.47 -30.54
C SER A 378 -66.59 -36.81 -31.15
N GLY A 379 -66.75 -37.89 -30.35
CA GLY A 379 -66.74 -39.33 -30.45
C GLY A 379 -66.84 -40.02 -31.82
N PRO A 380 -66.95 -41.34 -31.88
CA PRO A 380 -67.68 -42.24 -30.97
C PRO A 380 -66.98 -43.57 -30.61
N GLN A 381 -67.62 -44.21 -29.62
CA GLN A 381 -67.59 -45.57 -29.16
C GLN A 381 -67.19 -46.71 -30.13
N GLN A 382 -66.49 -47.73 -29.58
CA GLN A 382 -66.78 -49.19 -29.55
C GLN A 382 -65.47 -49.91 -29.19
N LEU A 383 -65.43 -50.65 -28.13
CA LEU A 383 -65.91 -51.99 -27.74
C LEU A 383 -64.88 -53.11 -28.00
N ILE A 384 -64.62 -53.94 -26.97
CA ILE A 384 -64.23 -55.36 -26.97
C ILE A 384 -62.69 -55.66 -27.14
N LEU A 385 -61.99 -56.12 -26.22
CA LEU A 385 -61.82 -57.35 -25.41
C LEU A 385 -60.78 -57.10 -24.32
#